data_8eb7bd951e9c3e3c092f16d82dca5fe1
#
_entry.id   8eb7bd951e9c3e3c092f16d82dca5fe1
#
_cell.length_a   1.000
_cell.length_b   1.000
_cell.length_c   1.000
_cell.angle_alpha   90.00
_cell.angle_beta   90.00
_cell.angle_gamma   90.00
#
_symmetry.space_group_name_H-M   'P 1'
#
loop_
_entity.id
_entity.type
_entity.pdbx_description
1 polymer ?
#
loop_
_entity_poly.entity_id
_entity_poly.type
_entity_poly.pdbx_seq_one_letter_code
_entity_poly.pdbx_strand_id
1 'polypeptide(L)'
;MFRASATFRGWRILCALLALCFGCGLAGCQQDMARQPKQRPLSPTDFFGDGRSERALVEGTVARGSIEQDALAIPKDSDAFPLAVTPELLARGRERFDIYCSVCHGKLGDGNGMVAQRGFRHPPTYHSERLRQAPVGHFYDVMTNGFGAMPDYSAQIPPRDRWAIIAYIRALQLSQNAPASELPAEMREKLKTGGAAK
;
A
#
# COMPACT_ATOMS: atom_id res chain seq x y z
N MET A 1 -49.81 -53.85 -29.96
CA MET A 1 -48.60 -53.63 -30.70
C MET A 1 -48.45 -52.13 -31.00
N PHE A 2 -47.25 -51.49 -30.74
CA PHE A 2 -46.91 -50.11 -31.06
C PHE A 2 -47.35 -48.96 -30.13
N ARG A 3 -46.65 -48.81 -29.02
CA ARG A 3 -46.53 -47.50 -28.31
C ARG A 3 -45.04 -47.07 -28.04
N ALA A 4 -44.09 -47.64 -28.78
CA ALA A 4 -42.66 -47.42 -28.53
C ALA A 4 -42.02 -46.23 -29.34
N SER A 5 -42.72 -45.69 -30.32
CA SER A 5 -42.14 -44.70 -31.26
C SER A 5 -42.21 -43.23 -30.77
N ALA A 6 -43.13 -42.89 -29.87
CA ALA A 6 -43.28 -41.52 -29.36
C ALA A 6 -42.22 -41.13 -28.34
N THR A 7 -41.79 -42.05 -27.50
CA THR A 7 -40.77 -41.83 -26.46
C THR A 7 -39.37 -41.63 -27.06
N PHE A 8 -39.06 -42.33 -28.13
CA PHE A 8 -37.77 -42.24 -28.82
C PHE A 8 -37.57 -40.89 -29.55
N ARG A 9 -38.65 -40.32 -30.08
CA ARG A 9 -38.65 -38.99 -30.70
C ARG A 9 -38.46 -37.90 -29.66
N GLY A 10 -39.13 -37.98 -28.53
CA GLY A 10 -38.99 -37.02 -27.42
C GLY A 10 -37.56 -36.98 -26.88
N TRP A 11 -36.93 -38.15 -26.69
CA TRP A 11 -35.54 -38.26 -26.22
C TRP A 11 -34.54 -37.59 -27.19
N ARG A 12 -34.68 -37.82 -28.50
CA ARG A 12 -33.83 -37.22 -29.53
C ARG A 12 -33.94 -35.70 -29.57
N ILE A 13 -35.15 -35.16 -29.40
CA ILE A 13 -35.37 -33.72 -29.32
C ILE A 13 -34.74 -33.13 -28.06
N LEU A 14 -34.89 -33.79 -26.92
CA LEU A 14 -34.28 -33.35 -25.65
C LEU A 14 -32.76 -33.35 -25.74
N CYS A 15 -32.14 -34.40 -26.27
CA CYS A 15 -30.71 -34.46 -26.49
C CYS A 15 -30.20 -33.37 -27.46
N ALA A 16 -30.94 -33.09 -28.52
CA ALA A 16 -30.58 -32.01 -29.45
C ALA A 16 -30.69 -30.63 -28.83
N LEU A 17 -31.69 -30.37 -27.99
CA LEU A 17 -31.85 -29.12 -27.25
C LEU A 17 -30.72 -28.95 -26.20
N LEU A 18 -30.37 -30.01 -25.47
CA LEU A 18 -29.25 -29.99 -24.51
C LEU A 18 -27.91 -29.75 -25.21
N ALA A 19 -27.68 -30.38 -26.37
CA ALA A 19 -26.46 -30.15 -27.15
C ALA A 19 -26.37 -28.72 -27.70
N LEU A 20 -27.52 -28.16 -28.13
CA LEU A 20 -27.60 -26.77 -28.58
C LEU A 20 -27.34 -25.78 -27.44
N CYS A 21 -27.97 -25.99 -26.27
CA CYS A 21 -27.71 -25.16 -25.07
C CYS A 21 -26.24 -25.24 -24.60
N PHE A 22 -25.65 -26.44 -24.64
CA PHE A 22 -24.24 -26.62 -24.27
C PHE A 22 -23.30 -25.93 -25.27
N GLY A 23 -23.59 -26.03 -26.58
CA GLY A 23 -22.85 -25.36 -27.65
C GLY A 23 -22.91 -23.81 -27.53
N CYS A 24 -24.11 -23.27 -27.27
CA CYS A 24 -24.29 -21.83 -27.06
C CYS A 24 -23.59 -21.33 -25.78
N GLY A 25 -23.58 -22.13 -24.71
CA GLY A 25 -22.89 -21.79 -23.46
C GLY A 25 -21.37 -21.71 -23.64
N LEU A 26 -20.78 -22.55 -24.49
CA LEU A 26 -19.33 -22.53 -24.76
C LEU A 26 -18.92 -21.35 -25.67
N ALA A 27 -19.80 -20.92 -26.59
CA ALA A 27 -19.52 -19.79 -27.47
C ALA A 27 -19.65 -18.42 -26.81
N GLY A 28 -20.37 -18.32 -25.67
CA GLY A 28 -20.62 -17.06 -24.95
C GLY A 28 -19.46 -16.59 -24.05
N CYS A 29 -18.41 -17.40 -23.85
CA CYS A 29 -17.30 -17.09 -22.92
C CYS A 29 -16.09 -16.45 -23.59
N GLN A 30 -16.25 -15.80 -24.75
CA GLN A 30 -15.15 -15.12 -25.41
C GLN A 30 -14.85 -13.78 -24.71
N GLN A 31 -13.69 -13.71 -24.03
CA GLN A 31 -13.25 -12.53 -23.28
C GLN A 31 -12.19 -11.73 -24.04
N ASP A 32 -12.42 -11.44 -25.31
CA ASP A 32 -11.46 -10.73 -26.17
C ASP A 32 -11.09 -9.35 -25.62
N MET A 33 -12.02 -8.69 -24.93
CA MET A 33 -11.75 -7.39 -24.28
C MET A 33 -10.89 -7.51 -23.03
N ALA A 34 -10.82 -8.67 -22.39
CA ALA A 34 -9.95 -8.90 -21.22
C ALA A 34 -8.48 -9.13 -21.61
N ARG A 35 -8.24 -9.73 -22.78
CA ARG A 35 -6.90 -10.01 -23.33
C ARG A 35 -6.74 -9.37 -24.69
N GLN A 36 -6.50 -8.07 -24.70
CA GLN A 36 -6.24 -7.34 -25.93
C GLN A 36 -4.77 -7.52 -26.37
N PRO A 37 -4.47 -7.46 -27.69
CA PRO A 37 -3.11 -7.49 -28.22
C PRO A 37 -2.42 -6.15 -27.97
N LYS A 38 -2.05 -5.88 -26.71
CA LYS A 38 -1.34 -4.68 -26.28
C LYS A 38 -0.17 -5.04 -25.38
N GLN A 39 0.88 -4.26 -25.44
CA GLN A 39 2.00 -4.37 -24.52
C GLN A 39 1.56 -3.87 -23.13
N ARG A 40 1.90 -4.64 -22.11
CA ARG A 40 1.71 -4.25 -20.69
C ARG A 40 3.08 -4.18 -20.02
N PRO A 41 3.32 -3.30 -19.06
CA PRO A 41 4.63 -3.10 -18.46
C PRO A 41 5.33 -4.40 -18.01
N LEU A 42 4.60 -5.30 -17.36
CA LEU A 42 5.14 -6.54 -16.81
C LEU A 42 4.93 -7.77 -17.71
N SER A 43 4.46 -7.60 -18.96
CA SER A 43 4.30 -8.71 -19.89
C SER A 43 5.61 -8.98 -20.67
N PRO A 44 5.91 -10.23 -20.99
CA PRO A 44 6.99 -10.53 -21.91
C PRO A 44 6.65 -10.05 -23.32
N THR A 45 7.67 -9.75 -24.11
CA THR A 45 7.54 -9.38 -25.52
C THR A 45 8.73 -9.86 -26.33
N ASP A 46 8.48 -10.33 -27.54
CA ASP A 46 9.52 -10.70 -28.50
C ASP A 46 9.96 -9.49 -29.35
N PHE A 47 9.29 -8.35 -29.20
CA PHE A 47 9.60 -7.13 -29.96
C PHE A 47 10.93 -6.50 -29.54
N PHE A 48 11.30 -6.57 -28.26
CA PHE A 48 12.57 -6.06 -27.74
C PHE A 48 13.52 -7.21 -27.42
N GLY A 49 14.80 -7.07 -27.75
CA GLY A 49 15.80 -8.11 -27.55
C GLY A 49 16.05 -8.52 -26.08
N ASP A 50 15.61 -7.72 -25.12
CA ASP A 50 15.67 -8.02 -23.68
C ASP A 50 14.41 -8.74 -23.15
N GLY A 51 13.44 -9.03 -24.02
CA GLY A 51 12.20 -9.73 -23.67
C GLY A 51 11.23 -8.94 -22.81
N ARG A 52 11.47 -7.65 -22.56
CA ARG A 52 10.66 -6.82 -21.66
C ARG A 52 9.80 -5.83 -22.44
N SER A 53 8.53 -5.74 -22.08
CA SER A 53 7.64 -4.71 -22.63
C SER A 53 7.89 -3.34 -22.00
N GLU A 54 8.28 -3.30 -20.73
CA GLU A 54 8.62 -2.06 -20.03
C GLU A 54 10.03 -1.61 -20.43
N ARG A 55 10.15 -0.33 -20.76
CA ARG A 55 11.43 0.28 -21.14
C ARG A 55 11.99 1.07 -19.96
N ALA A 56 13.30 1.01 -19.79
CA ALA A 56 14.02 1.88 -18.88
C ALA A 56 13.79 3.35 -19.28
N LEU A 57 13.82 4.24 -18.31
CA LEU A 57 13.79 5.68 -18.57
C LEU A 57 14.98 6.05 -19.47
N VAL A 58 14.73 6.95 -20.41
CA VAL A 58 15.80 7.47 -21.27
C VAL A 58 16.73 8.30 -20.40
N GLU A 59 18.02 7.97 -20.44
CA GLU A 59 19.04 8.69 -19.66
C GLU A 59 19.02 10.19 -19.95
N GLY A 60 19.14 11.00 -18.91
CA GLY A 60 19.09 12.46 -19.03
C GLY A 60 17.69 13.05 -19.22
N THR A 61 16.62 12.23 -19.13
CA THR A 61 15.24 12.75 -19.18
C THR A 61 14.54 12.67 -17.84
N VAL A 62 13.66 13.62 -17.58
CA VAL A 62 12.78 13.63 -16.41
C VAL A 62 11.34 13.44 -16.89
N ALA A 63 10.66 12.42 -16.40
CA ALA A 63 9.27 12.17 -16.75
C ALA A 63 8.38 13.31 -16.26
N ARG A 64 7.35 13.66 -17.05
CA ARG A 64 6.37 14.68 -16.66
C ARG A 64 5.68 14.25 -15.36
N GLY A 65 5.72 15.10 -14.33
CA GLY A 65 5.21 14.80 -12.97
C GLY A 65 6.30 14.34 -11.99
N SER A 66 7.49 13.95 -12.44
CA SER A 66 8.61 13.59 -11.54
C SER A 66 9.30 14.83 -10.94
N ILE A 67 9.09 16.03 -11.49
CA ILE A 67 9.67 17.28 -10.98
C ILE A 67 9.22 17.56 -9.53
N GLU A 68 7.96 17.28 -9.21
CA GLU A 68 7.46 17.41 -7.82
C GLU A 68 8.11 16.39 -6.86
N GLN A 69 8.53 15.24 -7.38
CA GLN A 69 9.20 14.21 -6.58
C GLN A 69 10.58 14.68 -6.15
N ASP A 70 11.34 15.33 -7.03
CA ASP A 70 12.67 15.84 -6.72
C ASP A 70 12.60 17.05 -5.77
N ALA A 71 11.59 17.91 -5.91
CA ALA A 71 11.40 19.05 -5.02
C ALA A 71 11.10 18.69 -3.55
N LEU A 72 10.58 17.49 -3.30
CA LEU A 72 10.30 16.95 -1.95
C LEU A 72 11.34 15.96 -1.47
N ALA A 73 12.34 15.64 -2.28
CA ALA A 73 13.46 14.80 -1.86
C ALA A 73 14.42 15.61 -0.99
N ILE A 74 14.77 15.09 0.18
CA ILE A 74 15.77 15.67 1.07
C ILE A 74 16.84 14.65 1.41
N PRO A 75 18.05 15.09 1.82
CA PRO A 75 19.08 14.19 2.30
C PRO A 75 18.58 13.33 3.47
N LYS A 76 19.05 12.09 3.53
CA LYS A 76 18.69 11.10 4.54
C LYS A 76 18.94 11.55 5.97
N ASP A 77 19.95 12.37 6.19
CA ASP A 77 20.38 12.91 7.48
C ASP A 77 19.73 14.27 7.81
N SER A 78 18.82 14.74 6.97
CA SER A 78 18.13 16.01 7.17
C SER A 78 16.92 15.88 8.08
N ASP A 79 16.76 16.81 9.00
CA ASP A 79 15.55 17.01 9.81
C ASP A 79 14.60 18.10 9.25
N ALA A 80 14.95 18.68 8.11
CA ALA A 80 14.10 19.67 7.46
C ALA A 80 12.82 19.03 6.94
N PHE A 81 11.66 19.49 7.43
CA PHE A 81 10.36 19.03 6.94
C PHE A 81 9.92 19.93 5.77
N PRO A 82 9.78 19.42 4.54
CA PRO A 82 9.56 20.28 3.34
C PRO A 82 8.13 20.80 3.22
N LEU A 83 7.21 20.34 4.07
CA LEU A 83 5.80 20.71 4.04
C LEU A 83 5.37 21.30 5.38
N ALA A 84 4.42 22.23 5.38
CA ALA A 84 3.78 22.70 6.59
C ALA A 84 2.98 21.56 7.23
N VAL A 85 3.22 21.27 8.51
CA VAL A 85 2.48 20.26 9.27
C VAL A 85 1.15 20.86 9.72
N THR A 86 0.09 20.51 9.03
CA THR A 86 -1.29 20.95 9.34
C THR A 86 -2.13 19.78 9.83
N PRO A 87 -3.28 20.04 10.47
CA PRO A 87 -4.22 18.98 10.85
C PRO A 87 -4.66 18.09 9.66
N GLU A 88 -4.83 18.70 8.47
CA GLU A 88 -5.22 18.01 7.25
C GLU A 88 -4.09 17.08 6.77
N LEU A 89 -2.83 17.54 6.84
CA LEU A 89 -1.67 16.71 6.52
C LEU A 89 -1.55 15.52 7.47
N LEU A 90 -1.79 15.74 8.77
CA LEU A 90 -1.79 14.67 9.77
C LEU A 90 -2.92 13.66 9.55
N ALA A 91 -4.13 14.14 9.23
CA ALA A 91 -5.26 13.28 8.91
C ALA A 91 -4.97 12.43 7.66
N ARG A 92 -4.39 13.04 6.62
CA ARG A 92 -3.94 12.33 5.42
C ARG A 92 -2.85 11.31 5.74
N GLY A 93 -1.88 11.68 6.58
CA GLY A 93 -0.81 10.81 7.02
C GLY A 93 -1.34 9.58 7.76
N ARG A 94 -2.31 9.77 8.65
CA ARG A 94 -2.99 8.67 9.35
C ARG A 94 -3.68 7.73 8.37
N GLU A 95 -4.48 8.27 7.45
CA GLU A 95 -5.18 7.47 6.45
C GLU A 95 -4.20 6.60 5.66
N ARG A 96 -3.10 7.19 5.15
CA ARG A 96 -2.10 6.46 4.37
C ARG A 96 -1.30 5.48 5.20
N PHE A 97 -0.96 5.83 6.43
CA PHE A 97 -0.33 4.94 7.38
C PHE A 97 -1.20 3.71 7.66
N ASP A 98 -2.49 3.90 7.89
CA ASP A 98 -3.42 2.80 8.15
C ASP A 98 -3.54 1.83 6.97
N ILE A 99 -3.43 2.34 5.73
CA ILE A 99 -3.50 1.52 4.52
C ILE A 99 -2.19 0.75 4.26
N TYR A 100 -1.05 1.42 4.28
CA TYR A 100 0.21 0.87 3.79
C TYR A 100 1.14 0.36 4.89
N CYS A 101 1.13 0.97 6.06
CA CYS A 101 2.15 0.77 7.09
C CYS A 101 1.65 -0.10 8.25
N SER A 102 0.40 0.12 8.71
CA SER A 102 -0.13 -0.51 9.91
C SER A 102 -0.19 -2.03 9.82
N VAL A 103 -0.29 -2.59 8.62
CA VAL A 103 -0.35 -4.04 8.38
C VAL A 103 0.90 -4.77 8.88
N CYS A 104 2.06 -4.11 8.86
CA CYS A 104 3.32 -4.61 9.40
C CYS A 104 3.69 -3.91 10.71
N HIS A 105 3.56 -2.57 10.78
CA HIS A 105 4.04 -1.75 11.90
C HIS A 105 3.05 -1.63 13.07
N GLY A 106 1.82 -2.12 12.93
CA GLY A 106 0.74 -1.92 13.92
C GLY A 106 0.16 -0.51 13.85
N LYS A 107 -1.07 -0.34 14.30
CA LYS A 107 -1.75 0.98 14.30
C LYS A 107 -1.10 2.00 15.23
N LEU A 108 -0.42 1.51 16.26
CA LEU A 108 0.31 2.33 17.23
C LEU A 108 1.79 2.50 16.86
N GLY A 109 2.25 1.85 15.80
CA GLY A 109 3.66 1.89 15.41
C GLY A 109 4.60 1.06 16.29
N ASP A 110 4.06 0.07 16.99
CA ASP A 110 4.76 -0.82 17.91
C ASP A 110 5.50 -1.98 17.21
N GLY A 111 5.30 -2.16 15.91
CA GLY A 111 5.88 -3.25 15.13
C GLY A 111 5.06 -4.55 15.17
N ASN A 112 3.88 -4.54 15.80
CA ASN A 112 3.05 -5.72 15.99
C ASN A 112 1.84 -5.74 15.04
N GLY A 113 2.07 -5.48 13.76
CA GLY A 113 1.03 -5.55 12.74
C GLY A 113 0.60 -6.98 12.41
N MET A 114 -0.54 -7.11 11.73
CA MET A 114 -1.16 -8.39 11.41
C MET A 114 -0.22 -9.34 10.63
N VAL A 115 0.57 -8.80 9.71
CA VAL A 115 1.50 -9.59 8.89
C VAL A 115 2.68 -10.09 9.74
N ALA A 116 3.18 -9.26 10.67
CA ALA A 116 4.21 -9.65 11.61
C ALA A 116 3.73 -10.76 12.54
N GLN A 117 2.50 -10.67 13.06
CA GLN A 117 1.90 -11.72 13.91
C GLN A 117 1.72 -13.06 13.18
N ARG A 118 1.73 -13.06 11.85
CA ARG A 118 1.58 -14.28 11.02
C ARG A 118 2.90 -14.82 10.48
N GLY A 119 4.02 -14.45 11.10
CA GLY A 119 5.33 -15.02 10.80
C GLY A 119 6.23 -14.19 9.91
N PHE A 120 5.82 -12.98 9.52
CA PHE A 120 6.73 -12.04 8.89
C PHE A 120 7.69 -11.44 9.93
N ARG A 121 8.87 -11.01 9.50
CA ARG A 121 9.84 -10.39 10.40
C ARG A 121 9.24 -9.13 11.02
N HIS A 122 9.25 -9.07 12.36
CA HIS A 122 8.77 -7.90 13.09
C HIS A 122 9.60 -6.66 12.75
N PRO A 123 8.98 -5.57 12.27
CA PRO A 123 9.68 -4.31 12.15
C PRO A 123 9.97 -3.73 13.53
N PRO A 124 11.02 -2.90 13.67
CA PRO A 124 11.28 -2.21 14.93
C PRO A 124 10.14 -1.26 15.27
N THR A 125 9.84 -1.13 16.55
CA THR A 125 8.89 -0.12 17.03
C THR A 125 9.39 1.29 16.74
N TYR A 126 8.52 2.17 16.28
CA TYR A 126 8.82 3.59 16.07
C TYR A 126 9.14 4.33 17.38
N HIS A 127 8.75 3.76 18.52
CA HIS A 127 8.94 4.35 19.85
C HIS A 127 10.33 4.08 20.46
N SER A 128 11.18 3.28 19.80
CA SER A 128 12.57 3.10 20.21
C SER A 128 13.34 4.43 20.17
N GLU A 129 14.24 4.63 21.12
CA GLU A 129 15.04 5.86 21.19
C GLU A 129 15.76 6.15 19.88
N ARG A 130 16.36 5.13 19.27
CA ARG A 130 17.03 5.22 17.98
C ARG A 130 16.12 5.82 16.89
N LEU A 131 14.86 5.37 16.77
CA LEU A 131 13.94 5.87 15.75
C LEU A 131 13.30 7.20 16.14
N ARG A 132 13.15 7.50 17.41
CA ARG A 132 12.71 8.84 17.85
C ARG A 132 13.73 9.92 17.53
N GLN A 133 15.02 9.58 17.63
CA GLN A 133 16.14 10.49 17.32
C GLN A 133 16.54 10.48 15.84
N ALA A 134 16.06 9.53 15.05
CA ALA A 134 16.38 9.46 13.63
C ALA A 134 15.80 10.66 12.88
N PRO A 135 16.54 11.27 11.95
CA PRO A 135 16.09 12.42 11.18
C PRO A 135 14.89 12.05 10.27
N VAL A 136 14.06 13.02 9.92
CA VAL A 136 12.88 12.76 9.08
C VAL A 136 13.26 12.26 7.68
N GLY A 137 14.38 12.68 7.15
CA GLY A 137 14.95 12.19 5.90
C GLY A 137 15.22 10.69 5.91
N HIS A 138 15.60 10.12 7.06
CA HIS A 138 15.77 8.67 7.19
C HIS A 138 14.45 7.91 6.90
N PHE A 139 13.33 8.38 7.43
CA PHE A 139 12.03 7.75 7.17
C PHE A 139 11.62 7.88 5.71
N TYR A 140 11.90 9.04 5.11
CA TYR A 140 11.63 9.26 3.70
C TYR A 140 12.46 8.34 2.80
N ASP A 141 13.75 8.22 3.07
CA ASP A 141 14.67 7.33 2.37
C ASP A 141 14.23 5.86 2.46
N VAL A 142 13.91 5.39 3.68
CA VAL A 142 13.45 4.01 3.92
C VAL A 142 12.15 3.71 3.18
N MET A 143 11.19 4.63 3.13
CA MET A 143 9.96 4.44 2.36
C MET A 143 10.20 4.50 0.85
N THR A 144 11.19 5.26 0.42
CA THR A 144 11.51 5.44 -1.01
C THR A 144 12.28 4.25 -1.58
N ASN A 145 13.30 3.80 -0.85
CA ASN A 145 14.29 2.84 -1.34
C ASN A 145 14.16 1.44 -0.69
N GLY A 146 13.32 1.32 0.35
CA GLY A 146 13.26 0.12 1.17
C GLY A 146 14.41 0.03 2.18
N PHE A 147 14.31 -0.90 3.12
CA PHE A 147 15.37 -1.19 4.08
C PHE A 147 15.28 -2.63 4.60
N GLY A 148 16.29 -3.44 4.31
CA GLY A 148 16.33 -4.84 4.73
C GLY A 148 15.16 -5.65 4.17
N ALA A 149 14.25 -6.12 5.03
CA ALA A 149 13.05 -6.86 4.63
C ALA A 149 11.88 -5.94 4.22
N MET A 150 11.94 -4.64 4.48
CA MET A 150 10.93 -3.68 4.07
C MET A 150 11.13 -3.32 2.59
N PRO A 151 10.15 -3.58 1.72
CA PRO A 151 10.22 -3.17 0.32
C PRO A 151 10.14 -1.65 0.18
N ASP A 152 10.52 -1.14 -1.00
CA ASP A 152 10.26 0.24 -1.38
C ASP A 152 8.76 0.47 -1.63
N TYR A 153 8.33 1.71 -1.42
CA TYR A 153 6.95 2.16 -1.65
C TYR A 153 6.89 3.34 -2.62
N SER A 154 7.96 3.60 -3.35
CA SER A 154 8.06 4.76 -4.24
C SER A 154 7.00 4.75 -5.35
N ALA A 155 6.64 3.57 -5.85
CA ALA A 155 5.63 3.40 -6.89
C ALA A 155 4.18 3.53 -6.36
N GLN A 156 3.93 3.18 -5.08
CA GLN A 156 2.59 3.13 -4.51
C GLN A 156 2.20 4.39 -3.75
N ILE A 157 3.20 5.07 -3.13
CA ILE A 157 2.98 6.22 -2.26
C ILE A 157 3.65 7.45 -2.85
N PRO A 158 2.87 8.44 -3.34
CA PRO A 158 3.42 9.71 -3.84
C PRO A 158 4.27 10.43 -2.78
N PRO A 159 5.27 11.23 -3.17
CA PRO A 159 6.16 11.93 -2.25
C PRO A 159 5.45 12.73 -1.16
N ARG A 160 4.39 13.46 -1.52
CA ARG A 160 3.59 14.23 -0.56
C ARG A 160 2.94 13.34 0.50
N ASP A 161 2.42 12.17 0.11
CA ASP A 161 1.82 11.21 1.04
C ASP A 161 2.88 10.55 1.93
N ARG A 162 4.10 10.31 1.43
CA ARG A 162 5.22 9.84 2.27
C ARG A 162 5.53 10.84 3.38
N TRP A 163 5.56 12.14 3.07
CA TRP A 163 5.73 13.20 4.06
C TRP A 163 4.56 13.28 5.05
N ALA A 164 3.34 13.10 4.59
CA ALA A 164 2.17 13.03 5.46
C ALA A 164 2.27 11.86 6.46
N ILE A 165 2.71 10.69 5.98
CA ILE A 165 2.96 9.51 6.83
C ILE A 165 4.05 9.81 7.87
N ILE A 166 5.15 10.48 7.49
CA ILE A 166 6.22 10.85 8.43
C ILE A 166 5.70 11.80 9.52
N ALA A 167 4.90 12.79 9.14
CA ALA A 167 4.27 13.69 10.11
C ALA A 167 3.41 12.90 11.10
N TYR A 168 2.64 11.93 10.63
CA TYR A 168 1.83 11.07 11.49
C TYR A 168 2.68 10.15 12.38
N ILE A 169 3.78 9.58 11.87
CA ILE A 169 4.73 8.80 12.69
C ILE A 169 5.30 9.66 13.83
N ARG A 170 5.66 10.91 13.56
CA ARG A 170 6.12 11.84 14.62
C ARG A 170 5.02 12.12 15.65
N ALA A 171 3.77 12.28 15.21
CA ALA A 171 2.64 12.42 16.12
C ALA A 171 2.42 11.16 16.98
N LEU A 172 2.56 9.94 16.41
CA LEU A 172 2.52 8.69 17.17
C LEU A 172 3.65 8.63 18.21
N GLN A 173 4.87 8.98 17.83
CA GLN A 173 6.01 9.02 18.75
C GLN A 173 5.76 9.99 19.91
N LEU A 174 5.24 11.18 19.61
CA LEU A 174 4.91 12.20 20.62
C LEU A 174 3.79 11.71 21.55
N SER A 175 2.74 11.08 21.01
CA SER A 175 1.61 10.60 21.79
C SER A 175 1.98 9.60 22.90
N GLN A 176 3.07 8.87 22.73
CA GLN A 176 3.53 7.87 23.70
C GLN A 176 4.78 8.31 24.50
N ASN A 177 5.40 9.42 24.12
CA ASN A 177 6.63 9.90 24.75
C ASN A 177 6.62 11.41 25.01
N ALA A 178 5.44 12.03 25.12
CA ALA A 178 5.34 13.45 25.37
C ALA A 178 5.93 13.78 26.77
N PRO A 179 6.88 14.75 26.87
CA PRO A 179 7.35 15.20 28.18
C PRO A 179 6.22 15.89 28.94
N ALA A 180 6.03 15.53 30.21
CA ALA A 180 4.98 16.14 31.03
C ALA A 180 5.15 17.67 31.16
N SER A 181 6.37 18.18 30.97
CA SER A 181 6.68 19.62 30.95
C SER A 181 6.02 20.38 29.80
N GLU A 182 5.74 19.73 28.68
CA GLU A 182 5.13 20.33 27.48
C GLU A 182 3.60 20.35 27.55
N LEU A 183 3.00 19.65 28.52
CA LEU A 183 1.57 19.65 28.70
C LEU A 183 1.08 20.99 29.29
N PRO A 184 -0.12 21.45 28.90
CA PRO A 184 -0.77 22.57 29.58
C PRO A 184 -0.85 22.34 31.08
N ALA A 185 -0.74 23.43 31.87
CA ALA A 185 -0.71 23.36 33.35
C ALA A 185 -1.90 22.58 33.94
N GLU A 186 -3.07 22.75 33.37
CA GLU A 186 -4.29 22.04 33.77
C GLU A 186 -4.18 20.51 33.57
N MET A 187 -3.59 20.08 32.45
CA MET A 187 -3.37 18.66 32.16
C MET A 187 -2.30 18.06 33.08
N ARG A 188 -1.22 18.81 33.38
CA ARG A 188 -0.20 18.37 34.33
C ARG A 188 -0.78 18.15 35.75
N GLU A 189 -1.71 19.01 36.19
CA GLU A 189 -2.35 18.85 37.48
C GLU A 189 -3.28 17.63 37.53
N LYS A 190 -4.04 17.39 36.46
CA LYS A 190 -4.85 16.17 36.32
C LYS A 190 -4.01 14.88 36.37
N LEU A 191 -2.80 14.89 35.79
CA LEU A 191 -1.89 13.74 35.88
C LEU A 191 -1.40 13.47 37.31
N LYS A 192 -1.13 14.54 38.10
CA LYS A 192 -0.73 14.39 39.49
C LYS A 192 -1.86 13.84 40.34
N THR A 193 -3.09 14.29 40.11
CA THR A 193 -4.28 13.87 40.88
C THR A 193 -4.81 12.50 40.44
N GLY A 194 -4.73 12.18 39.12
CA GLY A 194 -5.18 10.90 38.58
C GLY A 194 -4.22 9.71 38.84
N GLY A 195 -2.94 9.96 39.15
CA GLY A 195 -1.97 8.94 39.56
C GLY A 195 -2.12 8.43 41.01
N ALA A 196 -2.96 9.05 41.79
CA ALA A 196 -3.22 8.66 43.18
C ALA A 196 -4.41 7.68 43.36
N ALA A 197 -5.05 7.28 42.24
CA ALA A 197 -6.20 6.36 42.24
C ALA A 197 -5.83 5.01 41.58
N LYS A 198 -4.90 4.27 42.24
CA LYS A 198 -4.72 2.82 42.05
C LYS A 198 -4.30 2.17 43.34
#